data_a48602ae496bbd5c85b11a19424062bc
#
_entry.id   a48602ae496bbd5c85b11a19424062bc
#
_cell.length_a   1.000
_cell.length_b   1.000
_cell.length_c   1.000
_cell.angle_alpha   90.00
_cell.angle_beta   90.00
_cell.angle_gamma   90.00
#
_symmetry.space_group_name_H-M   'P 1'
#
loop_
_entity.id
_entity.type
_entity.pdbx_description
1 polymer ?
#
loop_
_entity_poly.entity_id
_entity_poly.type
_entity_poly.pdbx_seq_one_letter_code
_entity_poly.pdbx_strand_id
1 'polypeptide(L)'
;FANADWQLTPEFSLTTGIRYTDDSQDYVGCSRDVNGSMQPNVNVFNRTYFSLIYATPPAAPLLENGCNTFDVATNSFGPVTSNTEEDNVSWRVVGNWTPQDNLVLFASVTQGYKSASTPVNAASKSEQNAPATQESLLAYELGVKASLFDQRMQANAALFYYDYEDKQL
;
A
#
# COMPACT_ATOMS: atom_id res chain seq x y z
N PHE A 1 -5.86 5.56 -18.84
CA PHE A 1 -6.63 6.57 -18.11
C PHE A 1 -7.30 7.54 -19.08
N ALA A 2 -8.40 8.16 -18.64
CA ALA A 2 -9.10 9.22 -19.35
C ALA A 2 -9.49 10.32 -18.36
N ASN A 3 -9.43 11.58 -18.82
CA ASN A 3 -9.94 12.74 -18.08
C ASN A 3 -10.83 13.57 -19.02
N ALA A 4 -11.84 14.20 -18.45
CA ALA A 4 -12.69 15.14 -19.15
C ALA A 4 -12.98 16.36 -18.26
N ASP A 5 -12.87 17.54 -18.85
CA ASP A 5 -13.19 18.81 -18.24
C ASP A 5 -14.40 19.43 -18.98
N TRP A 6 -15.42 19.76 -18.20
CA TRP A 6 -16.70 20.24 -18.72
C TRP A 6 -16.97 21.63 -18.15
N GLN A 7 -17.09 22.64 -19.00
CA GLN A 7 -17.58 23.95 -18.62
C GLN A 7 -19.11 23.93 -18.78
N LEU A 8 -19.86 23.73 -17.67
CA LEU A 8 -21.31 23.60 -17.70
C LEU A 8 -22.00 24.96 -17.75
N THR A 9 -21.44 25.95 -17.05
CA THR A 9 -21.83 27.37 -17.12
C THR A 9 -20.57 28.22 -17.02
N PRO A 10 -20.64 29.55 -17.26
CA PRO A 10 -19.47 30.42 -17.06
C PRO A 10 -18.86 30.33 -15.64
N GLU A 11 -19.67 29.98 -14.67
CA GLU A 11 -19.29 29.94 -13.25
C GLU A 11 -19.03 28.51 -12.73
N PHE A 12 -19.50 27.47 -13.45
CA PHE A 12 -19.44 26.09 -12.96
C PHE A 12 -18.74 25.16 -13.92
N SER A 13 -17.69 24.49 -13.43
CA SER A 13 -16.98 23.45 -14.17
C SER A 13 -16.98 22.13 -13.43
N LEU A 14 -16.92 21.04 -14.18
CA LEU A 14 -16.83 19.65 -13.69
C LEU A 14 -15.63 18.99 -14.33
N THR A 15 -14.76 18.43 -13.49
CA THR A 15 -13.65 17.57 -13.93
C THR A 15 -13.93 16.13 -13.54
N THR A 16 -13.81 15.20 -14.47
CA THR A 16 -13.92 13.77 -14.22
C THR A 16 -12.67 13.04 -14.67
N GLY A 17 -12.28 12.01 -13.97
CA GLY A 17 -11.14 11.18 -14.35
C GLY A 17 -11.39 9.72 -13.98
N ILE A 18 -10.88 8.82 -14.81
CA ILE A 18 -10.91 7.38 -14.59
C ILE A 18 -9.59 6.76 -15.02
N ARG A 19 -9.11 5.80 -14.23
CA ARG A 19 -7.90 5.04 -14.51
C ARG A 19 -8.13 3.58 -14.17
N TYR A 20 -7.86 2.70 -15.11
CA TYR A 20 -7.69 1.27 -14.86
C TYR A 20 -6.21 0.98 -14.62
N THR A 21 -5.93 0.19 -13.60
CA THR A 21 -4.59 -0.30 -13.27
C THR A 21 -4.67 -1.81 -13.12
N ASP A 22 -3.71 -2.50 -13.70
CA ASP A 22 -3.45 -3.93 -13.57
C ASP A 22 -2.01 -4.04 -13.06
N ASP A 23 -1.81 -4.69 -11.92
CA ASP A 23 -0.54 -4.79 -11.22
C ASP A 23 -0.26 -6.25 -10.86
N SER A 24 0.94 -6.70 -11.20
CA SER A 24 1.42 -8.04 -10.89
C SER A 24 2.81 -7.94 -10.27
N GLN A 25 2.98 -8.55 -9.12
CA GLN A 25 4.23 -8.53 -8.38
C GLN A 25 4.67 -9.95 -8.00
N ASP A 26 5.86 -10.34 -8.46
CA ASP A 26 6.58 -11.51 -8.00
C ASP A 26 7.59 -11.11 -6.92
N TYR A 27 7.52 -11.78 -5.79
CA TYR A 27 8.42 -11.54 -4.67
C TYR A 27 9.21 -12.80 -4.31
N VAL A 28 10.51 -12.63 -4.09
CA VAL A 28 11.39 -13.64 -3.53
C VAL A 28 12.18 -13.04 -2.37
N GLY A 29 11.85 -13.43 -1.15
CA GLY A 29 12.49 -12.95 0.08
C GLY A 29 13.45 -13.98 0.65
N CYS A 30 14.63 -13.54 1.09
CA CYS A 30 15.62 -14.39 1.72
C CYS A 30 16.48 -13.57 2.67
N SER A 31 16.31 -13.74 3.98
CA SER A 31 17.23 -13.23 5.00
C SER A 31 18.36 -14.22 5.21
N ARG A 32 19.61 -13.77 5.18
CA ARG A 32 20.81 -14.63 5.24
C ARG A 32 21.78 -14.14 6.30
N ASP A 33 22.48 -15.12 6.90
CA ASP A 33 23.70 -14.88 7.69
C ASP A 33 24.93 -15.08 6.79
N VAL A 34 25.41 -13.98 6.18
CA VAL A 34 26.43 -14.02 5.12
C VAL A 34 27.79 -14.54 5.62
N ASN A 35 28.11 -14.30 6.88
CA ASN A 35 29.39 -14.69 7.47
C ASN A 35 29.28 -15.90 8.40
N GLY A 36 28.11 -16.51 8.53
CA GLY A 36 27.87 -17.69 9.37
C GLY A 36 27.98 -17.45 10.87
N SER A 37 28.21 -16.23 11.33
CA SER A 37 28.46 -15.95 12.75
C SER A 37 27.22 -16.14 13.64
N MET A 38 26.03 -15.95 13.08
CA MET A 38 24.76 -16.13 13.79
C MET A 38 24.18 -17.55 13.63
N GLN A 39 24.59 -18.28 12.63
CA GLN A 39 24.07 -19.60 12.25
C GLN A 39 23.96 -20.60 13.42
N PRO A 40 24.97 -20.79 14.29
CA PRO A 40 24.88 -21.75 15.41
C PRO A 40 23.74 -21.37 16.37
N ASN A 41 23.63 -20.07 16.70
CA ASN A 41 22.60 -19.58 17.62
C ASN A 41 21.22 -19.67 17.01
N VAL A 42 21.10 -19.33 15.72
CA VAL A 42 19.85 -19.42 14.96
C VAL A 42 19.37 -20.86 14.88
N ASN A 43 20.27 -21.84 14.64
CA ASN A 43 19.92 -23.26 14.61
C ASN A 43 19.44 -23.77 15.97
N VAL A 44 20.11 -23.40 17.06
CA VAL A 44 19.67 -23.76 18.43
C VAL A 44 18.32 -23.14 18.73
N PHE A 45 18.14 -21.86 18.46
CA PHE A 45 16.89 -21.15 18.68
C PHE A 45 15.75 -21.77 17.87
N ASN A 46 15.93 -21.92 16.56
CA ASN A 46 14.89 -22.44 15.68
C ASN A 46 14.51 -23.87 16.04
N ARG A 47 15.48 -24.75 16.30
CA ARG A 47 15.21 -26.12 16.74
C ARG A 47 14.38 -26.16 18.02
N THR A 48 14.75 -25.34 19.01
CA THR A 48 14.04 -25.28 20.30
C THR A 48 12.65 -24.69 20.11
N TYR A 49 12.54 -23.57 19.45
CA TYR A 49 11.29 -22.83 19.21
C TYR A 49 10.27 -23.69 18.45
N PHE A 50 10.67 -24.25 17.30
CA PHE A 50 9.76 -25.06 16.49
C PHE A 50 9.39 -26.39 17.15
N SER A 51 10.31 -26.99 17.94
CA SER A 51 9.98 -28.18 18.73
C SER A 51 8.94 -27.89 19.82
N LEU A 52 9.02 -26.72 20.48
CA LEU A 52 8.11 -26.36 21.56
C LEU A 52 6.75 -25.88 21.05
N ILE A 53 6.73 -25.14 19.97
CA ILE A 53 5.50 -24.47 19.47
C ILE A 53 4.74 -25.36 18.48
N TYR A 54 5.45 -26.08 17.61
CA TYR A 54 4.85 -26.87 16.54
C TYR A 54 5.02 -28.38 16.71
N ALA A 55 5.73 -28.82 17.75
CA ALA A 55 6.14 -30.22 17.95
C ALA A 55 6.87 -30.81 16.71
N THR A 56 7.42 -29.97 15.85
CA THR A 56 8.03 -30.36 14.57
C THR A 56 9.35 -29.60 14.40
N PRO A 57 10.46 -30.14 14.94
CA PRO A 57 11.76 -29.49 14.72
C PRO A 57 12.12 -29.49 13.23
N PRO A 58 12.93 -28.52 12.76
CA PRO A 58 13.42 -28.50 11.38
C PRO A 58 14.08 -29.84 11.01
N ALA A 59 13.75 -30.36 9.83
CA ALA A 59 14.32 -31.62 9.31
C ALA A 59 15.84 -31.53 9.08
N ALA A 60 16.30 -30.33 8.71
CA ALA A 60 17.72 -30.02 8.50
C ALA A 60 18.10 -28.70 9.16
N PRO A 61 19.35 -28.51 9.60
CA PRO A 61 19.81 -27.23 10.12
C PRO A 61 19.88 -26.19 8.99
N LEU A 62 19.77 -24.90 9.38
CA LEU A 62 20.12 -23.79 8.50
C LEU A 62 21.60 -23.93 8.06
N LEU A 63 21.81 -23.89 6.77
CA LEU A 63 23.17 -23.92 6.19
C LEU A 63 23.78 -22.52 6.18
N GLU A 64 25.09 -22.44 6.10
CA GLU A 64 25.82 -21.19 5.88
C GLU A 64 25.32 -20.54 4.57
N ASN A 65 25.06 -19.22 4.62
CA ASN A 65 24.43 -18.46 3.52
C ASN A 65 23.04 -18.95 3.08
N GLY A 66 22.44 -19.89 3.81
CA GLY A 66 21.08 -20.32 3.56
C GLY A 66 20.03 -19.24 3.93
N CYS A 67 18.85 -19.32 3.32
CA CYS A 67 17.73 -18.50 3.72
C CYS A 67 17.21 -18.93 5.09
N ASN A 68 17.01 -17.97 6.00
CA ASN A 68 16.68 -18.23 7.41
C ASN A 68 15.16 -18.30 7.66
N THR A 69 14.35 -18.37 6.63
CA THR A 69 12.90 -18.52 6.79
C THR A 69 12.55 -20.00 6.84
N PHE A 70 11.84 -20.39 7.90
CA PHE A 70 11.35 -21.75 8.10
C PHE A 70 9.93 -21.89 7.56
N ASP A 71 9.71 -22.88 6.73
CA ASP A 71 8.39 -23.27 6.23
C ASP A 71 7.91 -24.52 6.99
N VAL A 72 6.81 -24.34 7.74
CA VAL A 72 6.21 -25.42 8.55
C VAL A 72 5.63 -26.53 7.66
N ALA A 73 5.08 -26.18 6.49
CA ALA A 73 4.48 -27.16 5.59
C ALA A 73 5.50 -28.13 4.97
N THR A 74 6.67 -27.60 4.61
CA THR A 74 7.77 -28.41 4.03
C THR A 74 8.80 -28.85 5.07
N ASN A 75 8.67 -28.36 6.33
CA ASN A 75 9.61 -28.59 7.42
C ASN A 75 11.07 -28.27 7.04
N SER A 76 11.29 -27.20 6.31
CA SER A 76 12.61 -26.83 5.79
C SER A 76 12.84 -25.32 5.81
N PHE A 77 14.13 -24.94 5.73
CA PHE A 77 14.54 -23.56 5.52
C PHE A 77 14.64 -23.27 4.02
N GLY A 78 14.17 -22.08 3.61
CA GLY A 78 14.23 -21.69 2.21
C GLY A 78 13.85 -20.21 1.98
N PRO A 79 13.87 -19.77 0.73
CA PRO A 79 13.34 -18.47 0.36
C PRO A 79 11.80 -18.46 0.50
N VAL A 80 11.25 -17.30 0.74
CA VAL A 80 9.81 -17.05 0.65
C VAL A 80 9.50 -16.55 -0.75
N THR A 81 8.50 -17.13 -1.37
CA THR A 81 7.98 -16.66 -2.66
C THR A 81 6.53 -16.28 -2.52
N SER A 82 6.11 -15.19 -3.13
CA SER A 82 4.72 -14.84 -3.29
C SER A 82 4.49 -14.18 -4.65
N ASN A 83 3.29 -14.34 -5.17
CA ASN A 83 2.79 -13.65 -6.34
C ASN A 83 1.53 -12.92 -5.93
N THR A 84 1.38 -11.65 -6.32
CA THR A 84 0.16 -10.87 -6.16
C THR A 84 -0.26 -10.33 -7.50
N GLU A 85 -1.53 -10.53 -7.85
CA GLU A 85 -2.16 -10.01 -9.05
C GLU A 85 -3.40 -9.24 -8.62
N GLU A 86 -3.48 -7.97 -8.96
CA GLU A 86 -4.56 -7.08 -8.56
C GLU A 86 -4.89 -6.12 -9.68
N ASP A 87 -6.17 -5.86 -9.84
CA ASP A 87 -6.66 -4.82 -10.73
C ASP A 87 -7.60 -3.86 -10.00
N ASN A 88 -7.67 -2.65 -10.48
CA ASN A 88 -8.57 -1.66 -9.90
C ASN A 88 -8.97 -0.57 -10.90
N VAL A 89 -10.08 0.10 -10.58
CA VAL A 89 -10.54 1.29 -11.28
C VAL A 89 -10.56 2.46 -10.31
N SER A 90 -9.56 3.33 -10.37
CA SER A 90 -9.55 4.59 -9.65
C SER A 90 -10.27 5.68 -10.44
N TRP A 91 -10.99 6.56 -9.76
CA TRP A 91 -11.75 7.64 -10.38
C TRP A 91 -11.84 8.86 -9.50
N ARG A 92 -12.13 10.00 -10.13
CA ARG A 92 -12.39 11.25 -9.41
C ARG A 92 -13.48 12.05 -10.10
N VAL A 93 -14.21 12.80 -9.31
CA VAL A 93 -15.15 13.83 -9.77
C VAL A 93 -14.89 15.08 -8.96
N VAL A 94 -14.70 16.22 -9.62
CA VAL A 94 -14.44 17.52 -8.99
C VAL A 94 -15.36 18.55 -9.60
N GLY A 95 -16.22 19.16 -8.77
CA GLY A 95 -17.03 20.32 -9.16
C GLY A 95 -16.37 21.60 -8.63
N ASN A 96 -16.20 22.59 -9.50
CA ASN A 96 -15.75 23.92 -9.11
C ASN A 96 -16.86 24.94 -9.42
N TRP A 97 -17.13 25.83 -8.48
CA TRP A 97 -18.02 26.96 -8.64
C TRP A 97 -17.27 28.26 -8.37
N THR A 98 -17.26 29.11 -9.37
CA THR A 98 -16.56 30.41 -9.36
C THR A 98 -17.60 31.54 -9.42
N PRO A 99 -18.30 31.84 -8.29
CA PRO A 99 -19.36 32.88 -8.26
C PRO A 99 -18.83 34.30 -8.48
N GLN A 100 -17.52 34.47 -8.29
CA GLN A 100 -16.79 35.73 -8.52
C GLN A 100 -15.37 35.39 -8.98
N ASP A 101 -14.74 36.27 -9.74
CA ASP A 101 -13.40 36.08 -10.31
C ASP A 101 -12.31 35.80 -9.24
N ASN A 102 -12.56 36.21 -8.02
CA ASN A 102 -11.63 36.07 -6.90
C ASN A 102 -12.03 34.95 -5.91
N LEU A 103 -13.07 34.16 -6.19
CA LEU A 103 -13.57 33.12 -5.28
C LEU A 103 -13.88 31.84 -6.03
N VAL A 104 -13.25 30.73 -5.61
CA VAL A 104 -13.56 29.38 -6.07
C VAL A 104 -14.00 28.53 -4.88
N LEU A 105 -15.16 27.94 -4.98
CA LEU A 105 -15.62 26.86 -4.12
C LEU A 105 -15.47 25.55 -4.88
N PHE A 106 -14.99 24.50 -4.23
CA PHE A 106 -14.87 23.20 -4.87
C PHE A 106 -15.33 22.07 -3.95
N ALA A 107 -15.84 21.03 -4.57
CA ALA A 107 -16.12 19.76 -3.93
C ALA A 107 -15.56 18.63 -4.77
N SER A 108 -14.99 17.62 -4.15
CA SER A 108 -14.48 16.44 -4.86
C SER A 108 -14.82 15.14 -4.14
N VAL A 109 -14.95 14.09 -4.95
CA VAL A 109 -14.97 12.69 -4.51
C VAL A 109 -13.96 11.93 -5.34
N THR A 110 -13.08 11.18 -4.66
CA THR A 110 -11.99 10.45 -5.31
C THR A 110 -11.88 9.05 -4.71
N GLN A 111 -11.85 8.03 -5.56
CA GLN A 111 -11.51 6.67 -5.20
C GLN A 111 -10.09 6.36 -5.67
N GLY A 112 -9.23 5.98 -4.73
CA GLY A 112 -7.85 5.57 -4.98
C GLY A 112 -7.55 4.20 -4.41
N TYR A 113 -6.49 3.58 -4.89
CA TYR A 113 -6.02 2.27 -4.44
C TYR A 113 -4.52 2.28 -4.27
N LYS A 114 -4.06 1.44 -3.33
CA LYS A 114 -2.64 1.10 -3.16
C LYS A 114 -2.53 -0.41 -3.28
N SER A 115 -1.70 -0.87 -4.20
CA SER A 115 -1.50 -2.30 -4.46
C SER A 115 -0.99 -3.04 -3.23
N ALA A 116 -1.18 -4.36 -3.21
CA ALA A 116 -0.60 -5.26 -2.23
C ALA A 116 0.88 -4.96 -2.01
N SER A 117 1.34 -5.17 -0.80
CA SER A 117 2.75 -4.99 -0.47
C SER A 117 3.31 -6.23 0.20
N THR A 118 4.54 -6.57 -0.17
CA THR A 118 5.29 -7.66 0.46
C THR A 118 6.21 -7.11 1.53
N PRO A 119 6.50 -7.88 2.60
CA PRO A 119 7.46 -7.48 3.62
C PRO A 119 8.84 -7.17 3.03
N VAL A 120 9.48 -6.09 3.48
CA VAL A 120 10.83 -5.70 3.00
C VAL A 120 11.88 -6.74 3.37
N ASN A 121 11.73 -7.39 4.52
CA ASN A 121 12.62 -8.43 5.01
C ASN A 121 11.84 -9.73 5.20
N ALA A 122 12.39 -10.84 4.73
CA ALA A 122 11.82 -12.15 5.01
C ALA A 122 11.84 -12.42 6.51
N ALA A 123 10.68 -12.73 7.09
CA ALA A 123 10.55 -13.12 8.49
C ALA A 123 11.04 -14.54 8.73
N SER A 124 11.14 -14.95 10.01
CA SER A 124 11.65 -16.29 10.40
C SER A 124 10.74 -17.43 9.96
N LYS A 125 9.46 -17.16 9.68
CA LYS A 125 8.49 -18.14 9.22
C LYS A 125 7.82 -17.70 7.92
N SER A 126 7.48 -18.66 7.07
CA SER A 126 6.82 -18.40 5.78
C SER A 126 5.48 -17.71 5.94
N GLU A 127 4.66 -18.10 6.92
CA GLU A 127 3.32 -17.54 7.14
C GLU A 127 3.35 -16.05 7.55
N GLN A 128 4.45 -15.58 8.11
CA GLN A 128 4.63 -14.18 8.52
C GLN A 128 4.96 -13.25 7.33
N ASN A 129 5.17 -13.83 6.16
CA ASN A 129 5.53 -13.13 4.94
C ASN A 129 4.36 -12.99 3.96
N ALA A 130 3.13 -13.23 4.42
CA ALA A 130 1.95 -13.02 3.58
C ALA A 130 1.90 -11.56 3.13
N PRO A 131 1.65 -11.29 1.84
CA PRO A 131 1.44 -9.95 1.35
C PRO A 131 0.26 -9.28 2.07
N ALA A 132 0.36 -7.98 2.31
CA ALA A 132 -0.80 -7.19 2.68
C ALA A 132 -1.70 -7.03 1.45
N THR A 133 -3.01 -7.10 1.66
CA THR A 133 -4.02 -6.92 0.60
C THR A 133 -4.04 -5.51 0.07
N GLN A 134 -4.64 -5.30 -1.10
CA GLN A 134 -4.85 -3.98 -1.69
C GLN A 134 -5.64 -3.09 -0.72
N GLU A 135 -5.13 -1.87 -0.50
CA GLU A 135 -5.80 -0.83 0.29
C GLU A 135 -6.65 0.03 -0.64
N SER A 136 -7.85 0.41 -0.21
CA SER A 136 -8.68 1.37 -0.91
C SER A 136 -8.94 2.62 -0.06
N LEU A 137 -9.10 3.75 -0.73
CA LEU A 137 -9.40 5.03 -0.11
C LEU A 137 -10.51 5.74 -0.90
N LEU A 138 -11.63 6.00 -0.23
CA LEU A 138 -12.65 6.92 -0.73
C LEU A 138 -12.52 8.27 0.01
N ALA A 139 -12.16 9.31 -0.73
CA ALA A 139 -11.89 10.64 -0.21
C ALA A 139 -12.99 11.62 -0.63
N TYR A 140 -13.49 12.39 0.33
CA TYR A 140 -14.41 13.52 0.12
C TYR A 140 -13.69 14.80 0.54
N GLU A 141 -13.75 15.82 -0.29
CA GLU A 141 -13.15 17.11 0.01
C GLU A 141 -14.10 18.24 -0.37
N LEU A 142 -14.21 19.26 0.49
CA LEU A 142 -14.91 20.50 0.24
C LEU A 142 -13.99 21.66 0.59
N GLY A 143 -13.79 22.61 -0.31
CA GLY A 143 -12.87 23.69 -0.05
C GLY A 143 -13.22 25.00 -0.72
N VAL A 144 -12.48 26.02 -0.31
CA VAL A 144 -12.58 27.39 -0.79
C VAL A 144 -11.18 27.94 -1.09
N LYS A 145 -11.07 28.67 -2.20
CA LYS A 145 -9.89 29.46 -2.57
C LYS A 145 -10.34 30.88 -2.84
N ALA A 146 -9.77 31.84 -2.13
CA ALA A 146 -10.12 33.24 -2.27
C ALA A 146 -8.89 34.13 -2.45
N SER A 147 -8.96 35.06 -3.39
CA SER A 147 -8.00 36.15 -3.56
C SER A 147 -8.59 37.41 -2.95
N LEU A 148 -7.90 37.95 -1.94
CA LEU A 148 -8.37 39.07 -1.12
C LEU A 148 -7.46 40.28 -1.31
N PHE A 149 -7.99 41.48 -0.98
CA PHE A 149 -7.22 42.74 -0.98
C PHE A 149 -6.54 43.03 -2.34
N ASP A 150 -7.31 43.03 -3.43
CA ASP A 150 -6.80 43.24 -4.80
C ASP A 150 -5.67 42.27 -5.16
N GLN A 151 -5.86 40.97 -4.86
CA GLN A 151 -4.91 39.87 -5.12
C GLN A 151 -3.62 39.90 -4.27
N ARG A 152 -3.55 40.72 -3.23
CA ARG A 152 -2.40 40.81 -2.33
C ARG A 152 -2.33 39.65 -1.34
N MET A 153 -3.44 38.95 -1.12
CA MET A 153 -3.53 37.81 -0.19
C MET A 153 -4.32 36.69 -0.85
N GLN A 154 -3.81 35.46 -0.75
CA GLN A 154 -4.54 34.23 -1.09
C GLN A 154 -4.89 33.47 0.19
N ALA A 155 -6.14 33.11 0.36
CA ALA A 155 -6.64 32.27 1.45
C ALA A 155 -7.22 31.00 0.88
N ASN A 156 -6.76 29.83 1.36
CA ASN A 156 -7.29 28.54 0.97
C ASN A 156 -7.64 27.76 2.24
N ALA A 157 -8.81 27.12 2.23
CA ALA A 157 -9.24 26.22 3.29
C ALA A 157 -9.95 25.02 2.68
N ALA A 158 -9.77 23.84 3.30
CA ALA A 158 -10.48 22.64 2.90
C ALA A 158 -10.85 21.80 4.13
N LEU A 159 -11.98 21.12 4.03
CA LEU A 159 -12.42 20.06 4.91
C LEU A 159 -12.38 18.77 4.12
N PHE A 160 -11.95 17.68 4.75
CA PHE A 160 -11.88 16.38 4.11
C PHE A 160 -12.34 15.27 5.06
N TYR A 161 -12.86 14.20 4.45
CA TYR A 161 -13.20 12.96 5.12
C TYR A 161 -12.65 11.81 4.27
N TYR A 162 -11.92 10.90 4.92
CA TYR A 162 -11.28 9.75 4.28
C TYR A 162 -11.83 8.47 4.88
N ASP A 163 -12.31 7.60 4.01
CA ASP A 163 -12.74 6.24 4.34
C ASP A 163 -11.73 5.26 3.76
N TYR A 164 -11.03 4.57 4.68
CA TYR A 164 -10.02 3.58 4.33
C TYR A 164 -10.55 2.18 4.56
N GLU A 165 -10.37 1.32 3.56
CA GLU A 165 -10.56 -0.11 3.68
C GLU A 165 -9.21 -0.84 3.52
N ASP A 166 -9.00 -1.90 4.31
CA ASP A 166 -7.80 -2.75 4.31
C ASP A 166 -6.48 -1.96 4.42
N LYS A 167 -6.48 -0.95 5.29
CA LYS A 167 -5.31 -0.09 5.47
C LYS A 167 -4.07 -0.89 5.85
N GLN A 168 -3.03 -0.77 5.04
CA GLN A 168 -1.72 -1.38 5.28
C GLN A 168 -0.96 -0.59 6.37
N LEU A 169 -0.57 -1.26 7.46
CA LEU A 169 0.13 -0.71 8.63
C LEU A 169 1.52 -1.31 8.78
#